data_2c23bc874ba48b7181575a44cfc6fe60
#
_entry.id   2c23bc874ba48b7181575a44cfc6fe60
#
_cell.length_a   1.000
_cell.length_b   1.000
_cell.length_c   1.000
_cell.angle_alpha   90.00
_cell.angle_beta   90.00
_cell.angle_gamma   90.00
#
_symmetry.space_group_name_H-M   'P 1'
#
loop_
_entity.id
_entity.type
_entity.pdbx_description
1 polymer ?
#
loop_
_entity_poly.entity_id
_entity_poly.type
_entity_poly.pdbx_seq_one_letter_code
_entity_poly.pdbx_strand_id
1 'polypeptide(L)'
;MKKIFNKILIAIAFTALVSSCQKDDLALNNPFVDINNLGKGAYVTLNSTTNVNLNFAAIESSTVGVKIDPYDNGVKIKEVKLYVYKGSSADPKAWKLVKTVPVAGTTSVSATGAEIAKAYGTTTAALFEPGQYYTFYHQLVTEDGKTYDISNTVGALESASGYNACMRWTAYVVCPFTGNMKGKYKVIQDDWVDWLPGDIVEVEDGAAGEINLSKVWPNPDYGTVVGEGLVIKVNAATGAASLKSTSVFAQYSYPLNATSVSGYVFSCTGYIGLKIGLNAGPYGNQGINNLILQRQ
;
A
#
# COMPACT_ATOMS: atom_id res chain seq x y z
N MET A 1 -76.08 3.72 21.68
CA MET A 1 -75.17 4.86 21.44
C MET A 1 -73.70 4.53 21.65
N LYS A 2 -73.25 3.85 22.72
CA LYS A 2 -71.79 3.50 22.91
C LYS A 2 -71.13 2.67 21.78
N LYS A 3 -71.83 1.77 21.10
CA LYS A 3 -71.29 0.97 20.04
C LYS A 3 -71.03 1.71 18.71
N ILE A 4 -71.74 2.77 18.45
CA ILE A 4 -71.59 3.61 17.27
C ILE A 4 -70.38 4.55 17.47
N PHE A 5 -70.21 5.09 18.67
CA PHE A 5 -69.10 5.98 19.01
C PHE A 5 -67.72 5.28 18.87
N ASN A 6 -67.60 4.01 19.31
CA ASN A 6 -66.41 3.26 19.16
C ASN A 6 -66.02 2.95 17.69
N LYS A 7 -67.02 2.72 16.82
CA LYS A 7 -66.75 2.47 15.39
C LYS A 7 -66.30 3.75 14.67
N ILE A 8 -66.81 4.91 15.06
CA ILE A 8 -66.43 6.22 14.55
C ILE A 8 -64.99 6.57 15.00
N LEU A 9 -64.64 6.28 16.24
CA LEU A 9 -63.29 6.51 16.77
C LEU A 9 -62.22 5.62 16.06
N ILE A 10 -62.57 4.38 15.79
CA ILE A 10 -61.68 3.45 15.05
C ILE A 10 -61.50 3.87 13.58
N ALA A 11 -62.55 4.37 12.93
CA ALA A 11 -62.48 4.88 11.57
C ALA A 11 -61.61 6.14 11.46
N ILE A 12 -61.68 7.05 12.44
CA ILE A 12 -60.86 8.26 12.49
C ILE A 12 -59.38 7.92 12.78
N ALA A 13 -59.12 6.93 13.63
CA ALA A 13 -57.78 6.46 13.91
C ALA A 13 -57.12 5.78 12.67
N PHE A 14 -57.93 5.08 11.86
CA PHE A 14 -57.43 4.43 10.65
C PHE A 14 -57.14 5.42 9.50
N THR A 15 -57.91 6.50 9.37
CA THR A 15 -57.67 7.58 8.42
C THR A 15 -56.45 8.42 8.80
N ALA A 16 -56.12 8.57 10.08
CA ALA A 16 -54.92 9.26 10.53
C ALA A 16 -53.64 8.47 10.28
N LEU A 17 -53.70 7.11 10.19
CA LEU A 17 -52.57 6.27 9.93
C LEU A 17 -52.20 6.20 8.42
N VAL A 18 -53.14 6.43 7.52
CA VAL A 18 -52.82 6.43 6.07
C VAL A 18 -52.40 7.80 5.55
N SER A 19 -52.59 8.88 6.30
CA SER A 19 -52.09 10.22 5.92
C SER A 19 -50.62 10.43 6.30
N SER A 20 -50.01 9.51 7.05
CA SER A 20 -48.56 9.59 7.41
C SER A 20 -47.62 9.08 6.32
N CYS A 21 -48.17 8.58 5.21
CA CYS A 21 -47.41 8.20 4.05
C CYS A 21 -47.59 9.11 2.82
N GLN A 22 -48.00 10.36 3.05
CA GLN A 22 -47.79 11.36 2.00
C GLN A 22 -46.29 11.55 1.88
N LYS A 23 -45.74 11.22 0.71
CA LYS A 23 -44.43 11.70 0.29
C LYS A 23 -44.43 13.20 0.56
N ASP A 24 -43.65 13.60 1.53
CA ASP A 24 -43.51 15.02 1.83
C ASP A 24 -43.01 15.72 0.58
N ASP A 25 -43.86 16.47 -0.09
CA ASP A 25 -43.45 17.46 -1.09
C ASP A 25 -42.48 18.50 -0.49
N LEU A 26 -42.33 18.53 0.83
CA LEU A 26 -41.33 19.27 1.56
C LEU A 26 -39.90 18.84 1.19
N ALA A 27 -39.70 17.59 0.78
CA ALA A 27 -38.37 17.12 0.30
C ALA A 27 -38.01 17.73 -1.07
N LEU A 28 -39.01 17.99 -1.90
CA LEU A 28 -38.82 18.59 -3.24
C LEU A 28 -38.60 20.10 -3.18
N ASN A 29 -39.01 20.78 -2.11
CA ASN A 29 -38.80 22.21 -1.92
C ASN A 29 -37.68 22.56 -0.96
N ASN A 30 -36.96 21.57 -0.43
CA ASN A 30 -35.77 21.83 0.36
C ASN A 30 -34.58 21.99 -0.60
N PRO A 31 -33.96 23.19 -0.72
CA PRO A 31 -32.86 23.41 -1.64
C PRO A 31 -31.62 22.55 -1.34
N PHE A 32 -31.59 21.95 -0.13
CA PHE A 32 -30.54 20.98 0.23
C PHE A 32 -30.85 19.53 -0.17
N VAL A 33 -32.09 19.24 -0.61
CA VAL A 33 -32.55 17.90 -1.02
C VAL A 33 -33.00 17.86 -2.49
N ASP A 34 -33.13 19.02 -3.14
CA ASP A 34 -33.42 19.05 -4.58
C ASP A 34 -32.25 18.47 -5.35
N ILE A 35 -32.47 17.28 -5.90
CA ILE A 35 -31.47 16.57 -6.70
C ILE A 35 -30.99 17.39 -7.90
N ASN A 36 -31.80 18.35 -8.41
CA ASN A 36 -31.41 19.26 -9.48
C ASN A 36 -30.45 20.35 -9.01
N ASN A 37 -30.42 20.64 -7.69
CA ASN A 37 -29.49 21.56 -7.06
C ASN A 37 -28.25 20.85 -6.49
N LEU A 38 -28.23 19.51 -6.44
CA LEU A 38 -27.04 18.75 -6.10
C LEU A 38 -26.03 18.89 -7.25
N GLY A 39 -24.94 19.56 -6.96
CA GLY A 39 -23.84 19.68 -7.92
C GLY A 39 -23.32 18.31 -8.31
N LYS A 40 -23.14 18.07 -9.59
CA LYS A 40 -22.43 16.87 -10.07
C LYS A 40 -20.96 17.01 -9.75
N GLY A 41 -20.39 16.03 -9.06
CA GLY A 41 -18.96 15.92 -8.83
C GLY A 41 -18.23 15.35 -10.05
N ALA A 42 -16.92 15.49 -10.09
CA ALA A 42 -16.07 14.86 -11.08
C ALA A 42 -15.18 13.81 -10.42
N TYR A 43 -14.97 12.69 -11.12
CA TYR A 43 -13.97 11.70 -10.77
C TYR A 43 -13.39 11.04 -12.01
N VAL A 44 -12.24 10.40 -11.83
CA VAL A 44 -11.57 9.61 -12.86
C VAL A 44 -11.56 8.15 -12.46
N THR A 45 -11.61 7.26 -13.43
CA THR A 45 -11.50 5.83 -13.23
C THR A 45 -10.09 5.36 -13.58
N LEU A 46 -9.63 4.28 -12.95
CA LEU A 46 -8.39 3.62 -13.30
C LEU A 46 -8.57 2.84 -14.60
N ASN A 47 -7.89 3.26 -15.65
CA ASN A 47 -7.82 2.49 -16.90
C ASN A 47 -6.78 1.36 -16.77
N SER A 48 -5.55 1.72 -16.40
CA SER A 48 -4.48 0.74 -16.18
C SER A 48 -3.36 1.30 -15.31
N THR A 49 -2.67 0.41 -14.62
CA THR A 49 -1.43 0.74 -13.91
C THR A 49 -0.26 0.58 -14.87
N THR A 50 0.52 1.64 -15.07
CA THR A 50 1.70 1.59 -15.93
C THR A 50 2.88 1.00 -15.17
N ASN A 51 3.19 1.58 -14.00
CA ASN A 51 4.22 1.12 -13.07
C ASN A 51 3.98 1.75 -11.69
N VAL A 52 4.16 0.99 -10.64
CA VAL A 52 4.07 1.48 -9.25
C VAL A 52 5.35 1.20 -8.43
N ASN A 53 6.45 0.88 -9.12
CA ASN A 53 7.72 0.58 -8.50
C ASN A 53 8.77 1.62 -8.91
N LEU A 54 9.21 2.43 -7.95
CA LEU A 54 10.36 3.31 -8.09
C LEU A 54 11.65 2.49 -7.89
N ASN A 55 12.41 2.30 -8.94
CA ASN A 55 13.68 1.57 -8.86
C ASN A 55 14.75 2.45 -8.19
N PHE A 56 15.16 2.09 -6.97
CA PHE A 56 16.13 2.85 -6.21
C PHE A 56 17.50 2.96 -6.91
N ALA A 57 17.95 1.92 -7.62
CA ALA A 57 19.22 1.94 -8.32
C ALA A 57 19.25 2.92 -9.51
N ALA A 58 18.09 3.33 -10.01
CA ALA A 58 17.94 4.31 -11.09
C ALA A 58 16.86 5.34 -10.73
N ILE A 59 16.83 5.78 -9.47
CA ILE A 59 15.72 6.51 -8.88
C ILE A 59 15.36 7.81 -9.63
N GLU A 60 16.34 8.53 -10.13
CA GLU A 60 16.10 9.80 -10.84
C GLU A 60 15.25 9.63 -12.09
N SER A 61 15.55 8.61 -12.89
CA SER A 61 14.87 8.29 -14.15
C SER A 61 13.72 7.31 -13.98
N SER A 62 13.63 6.65 -12.82
CA SER A 62 12.54 5.70 -12.54
C SER A 62 11.20 6.40 -12.57
N THR A 63 10.29 5.90 -13.39
CA THR A 63 8.96 6.50 -13.61
C THR A 63 7.88 5.60 -13.05
N VAL A 64 6.96 6.18 -12.30
CA VAL A 64 5.72 5.54 -11.83
C VAL A 64 4.51 6.25 -12.38
N GLY A 65 3.41 5.54 -12.57
CA GLY A 65 2.21 6.17 -13.12
C GLY A 65 1.07 5.20 -13.37
N VAL A 66 -0.06 5.81 -13.68
CA VAL A 66 -1.31 5.16 -14.05
C VAL A 66 -1.89 5.82 -15.29
N LYS A 67 -2.78 5.12 -15.99
CA LYS A 67 -3.67 5.72 -16.99
C LYS A 67 -5.05 5.84 -16.36
N ILE A 68 -5.67 6.99 -16.58
CA ILE A 68 -6.99 7.32 -16.04
C ILE A 68 -7.94 7.71 -17.19
N ASP A 69 -9.20 7.45 -16.98
CA ASP A 69 -10.28 7.92 -17.85
C ASP A 69 -11.19 8.87 -17.07
N PRO A 70 -11.59 10.03 -17.63
CA PRO A 70 -12.62 10.85 -17.02
C PRO A 70 -13.93 10.09 -17.02
N TYR A 71 -14.64 10.07 -15.88
CA TYR A 71 -15.96 9.48 -15.84
C TYR A 71 -16.97 10.42 -16.51
N ASP A 72 -17.68 9.90 -17.49
CA ASP A 72 -18.67 10.65 -18.27
C ASP A 72 -19.99 10.77 -17.49
N ASN A 73 -20.13 11.85 -16.76
CA ASN A 73 -21.37 12.24 -16.09
C ASN A 73 -21.85 13.65 -16.50
N GLY A 74 -21.30 14.16 -17.59
CA GLY A 74 -21.56 15.51 -18.12
C GLY A 74 -20.72 16.61 -17.48
N VAL A 75 -19.81 16.28 -16.53
CA VAL A 75 -18.82 17.23 -15.98
C VAL A 75 -17.50 17.04 -16.70
N LYS A 76 -17.04 18.09 -17.38
CA LYS A 76 -15.78 18.03 -18.12
C LYS A 76 -14.60 18.38 -17.25
N ILE A 77 -13.64 17.47 -17.18
CA ILE A 77 -12.37 17.66 -16.48
C ILE A 77 -11.38 18.30 -17.45
N LYS A 78 -10.84 19.46 -17.09
CA LYS A 78 -9.84 20.18 -17.85
C LYS A 78 -8.44 19.62 -17.64
N GLU A 79 -8.09 19.40 -16.38
CA GLU A 79 -6.75 18.98 -15.99
C GLU A 79 -6.75 18.21 -14.66
N VAL A 80 -5.70 17.43 -14.44
CA VAL A 80 -5.37 16.79 -13.19
C VAL A 80 -4.10 17.41 -12.61
N LYS A 81 -4.15 17.90 -11.40
CA LYS A 81 -2.96 18.24 -10.62
C LYS A 81 -2.53 17.00 -9.86
N LEU A 82 -1.35 16.48 -10.19
CA LEU A 82 -0.75 15.34 -9.52
C LEU A 82 0.02 15.81 -8.30
N TYR A 83 -0.43 15.40 -7.14
CA TYR A 83 0.26 15.61 -5.86
C TYR A 83 0.87 14.31 -5.36
N VAL A 84 1.85 14.44 -4.46
CA VAL A 84 2.51 13.30 -3.81
C VAL A 84 2.68 13.57 -2.31
N TYR A 85 2.62 12.47 -1.53
CA TYR A 85 2.96 12.48 -0.10
C TYR A 85 3.76 11.22 0.25
N LYS A 86 4.82 11.39 1.06
CA LYS A 86 5.63 10.26 1.59
C LYS A 86 4.81 9.54 2.67
N GLY A 87 4.40 8.30 2.40
CA GLY A 87 3.37 7.62 3.15
C GLY A 87 1.98 7.95 2.63
N SER A 88 1.01 8.19 3.51
CA SER A 88 -0.35 8.58 3.15
C SER A 88 -0.86 9.71 4.06
N SER A 89 -1.64 10.63 3.51
CA SER A 89 -2.29 11.70 4.28
C SER A 89 -3.63 12.07 3.63
N ALA A 90 -4.68 12.18 4.44
CA ALA A 90 -5.96 12.67 3.97
C ALA A 90 -6.03 14.22 3.90
N ASP A 91 -5.05 14.93 4.47
CA ASP A 91 -4.99 16.39 4.44
C ASP A 91 -4.31 16.90 3.17
N PRO A 92 -5.05 17.56 2.24
CA PRO A 92 -4.47 18.11 1.01
C PRO A 92 -3.37 19.14 1.23
N LYS A 93 -3.33 19.80 2.40
CA LYS A 93 -2.29 20.78 2.72
C LYS A 93 -0.91 20.15 2.91
N ALA A 94 -0.86 18.86 3.24
CA ALA A 94 0.39 18.12 3.39
C ALA A 94 0.99 17.68 2.04
N TRP A 95 0.18 17.63 0.99
CA TRP A 95 0.61 17.12 -0.31
C TRP A 95 1.54 18.09 -1.03
N LYS A 96 2.44 17.54 -1.85
CA LYS A 96 3.37 18.30 -2.67
C LYS A 96 2.95 18.20 -4.13
N LEU A 97 2.75 19.34 -4.79
CA LEU A 97 2.42 19.37 -6.22
C LEU A 97 3.62 18.91 -7.05
N VAL A 98 3.44 17.85 -7.83
CA VAL A 98 4.44 17.35 -8.78
C VAL A 98 4.30 18.05 -10.12
N LYS A 99 3.12 17.97 -10.71
CA LYS A 99 2.81 18.59 -12.00
C LYS A 99 1.30 18.67 -12.27
N THR A 100 0.96 19.42 -13.31
CA THR A 100 -0.40 19.47 -13.87
C THR A 100 -0.41 18.79 -15.22
N VAL A 101 -1.43 17.97 -15.48
CA VAL A 101 -1.59 17.19 -16.71
C VAL A 101 -2.96 17.53 -17.32
N PRO A 102 -3.03 18.03 -18.55
CA PRO A 102 -4.32 18.22 -19.23
C PRO A 102 -5.01 16.87 -19.48
N VAL A 103 -6.34 16.84 -19.35
CA VAL A 103 -7.15 15.64 -19.56
C VAL A 103 -7.80 15.69 -20.95
N ALA A 104 -7.53 14.66 -21.75
CA ALA A 104 -8.12 14.48 -23.08
C ALA A 104 -8.36 12.97 -23.31
N GLY A 105 -9.52 12.47 -22.85
CA GLY A 105 -9.80 11.03 -22.87
C GLY A 105 -8.86 10.25 -21.94
N THR A 106 -8.45 9.05 -22.35
CA THR A 106 -7.47 8.26 -21.58
C THR A 106 -6.17 9.04 -21.43
N THR A 107 -5.84 9.38 -20.21
CA THR A 107 -4.72 10.26 -19.87
C THR A 107 -3.69 9.53 -19.02
N SER A 108 -2.42 9.61 -19.40
CA SER A 108 -1.31 9.07 -18.61
C SER A 108 -0.88 10.08 -17.55
N VAL A 109 -0.95 9.68 -16.28
CA VAL A 109 -0.51 10.48 -15.14
C VAL A 109 0.67 9.78 -14.49
N SER A 110 1.86 10.36 -14.60
CA SER A 110 3.11 9.73 -14.16
C SER A 110 4.05 10.74 -13.51
N ALA A 111 5.00 10.26 -12.74
CA ALA A 111 6.08 11.06 -12.17
C ALA A 111 7.39 10.27 -12.19
N THR A 112 8.51 10.97 -12.41
CA THR A 112 9.85 10.44 -12.19
C THR A 112 10.31 10.67 -10.75
N GLY A 113 11.29 9.91 -10.27
CA GLY A 113 11.90 10.18 -8.96
C GLY A 113 12.47 11.59 -8.84
N ALA A 114 13.08 12.10 -9.92
CA ALA A 114 13.58 13.48 -9.96
C ALA A 114 12.45 14.53 -9.80
N GLU A 115 11.31 14.33 -10.47
CA GLU A 115 10.14 15.23 -10.33
C GLU A 115 9.57 15.20 -8.92
N ILE A 116 9.52 14.02 -8.29
CA ILE A 116 9.06 13.85 -6.90
C ILE A 116 10.02 14.58 -5.95
N ALA A 117 11.33 14.37 -6.08
CA ALA A 117 12.32 15.04 -5.23
C ALA A 117 12.26 16.56 -5.38
N LYS A 118 12.08 17.07 -6.60
CA LYS A 118 11.86 18.48 -6.87
C LYS A 118 10.61 19.04 -6.16
N ALA A 119 9.51 18.28 -6.14
CA ALA A 119 8.28 18.68 -5.45
C ALA A 119 8.49 18.82 -3.92
N TYR A 120 9.41 18.05 -3.36
CA TYR A 120 9.84 18.17 -1.95
C TYR A 120 10.92 19.22 -1.72
N GLY A 121 11.48 19.82 -2.77
CA GLY A 121 12.58 20.80 -2.64
C GLY A 121 13.90 20.15 -2.17
N THR A 122 14.14 18.88 -2.51
CA THR A 122 15.30 18.10 -2.07
C THR A 122 15.90 17.27 -3.20
N THR A 123 16.93 16.48 -2.91
CA THR A 123 17.54 15.55 -3.86
C THR A 123 16.92 14.17 -3.77
N THR A 124 17.05 13.37 -4.82
CA THR A 124 16.59 11.97 -4.83
C THR A 124 17.28 11.13 -3.74
N ALA A 125 18.59 11.32 -3.55
CA ALA A 125 19.36 10.62 -2.54
C ALA A 125 18.91 10.90 -1.09
N ALA A 126 18.44 12.12 -0.81
CA ALA A 126 17.96 12.50 0.52
C ALA A 126 16.49 12.11 0.77
N LEU A 127 15.72 11.92 -0.30
CA LEU A 127 14.28 11.66 -0.18
C LEU A 127 13.94 10.17 -0.10
N PHE A 128 14.58 9.35 -0.96
CA PHE A 128 14.19 7.97 -1.17
C PHE A 128 15.05 6.97 -0.40
N GLU A 129 14.38 5.98 0.16
CA GLU A 129 15.00 4.78 0.74
C GLU A 129 14.19 3.56 0.30
N PRO A 130 14.83 2.41 0.01
CA PRO A 130 14.13 1.18 -0.31
C PRO A 130 13.14 0.78 0.80
N GLY A 131 11.96 0.28 0.38
CA GLY A 131 10.90 -0.10 1.30
C GLY A 131 9.93 1.03 1.67
N GLN A 132 10.27 2.27 1.38
CA GLN A 132 9.33 3.40 1.55
C GLN A 132 8.25 3.38 0.47
N TYR A 133 7.14 4.05 0.74
CA TYR A 133 6.07 4.24 -0.24
C TYR A 133 5.63 5.69 -0.29
N TYR A 134 5.07 6.06 -1.43
CA TYR A 134 4.55 7.38 -1.75
C TYR A 134 3.14 7.24 -2.27
N THR A 135 2.21 8.01 -1.72
CA THR A 135 0.84 8.08 -2.23
C THR A 135 0.71 9.30 -3.12
N PHE A 136 0.21 9.05 -4.31
CA PHE A 136 -0.11 10.09 -5.29
C PHE A 136 -1.60 10.39 -5.23
N TYR A 137 -1.94 11.67 -5.31
CA TYR A 137 -3.30 12.16 -5.23
C TYR A 137 -3.64 12.94 -6.48
N HIS A 138 -4.83 12.72 -7.00
CA HIS A 138 -5.37 13.48 -8.10
C HIS A 138 -6.29 14.57 -7.56
N GLN A 139 -5.97 15.84 -7.87
CA GLN A 139 -6.91 16.93 -7.75
C GLN A 139 -7.38 17.29 -9.15
N LEU A 140 -8.63 17.00 -9.42
CA LEU A 140 -9.27 17.26 -10.70
C LEU A 140 -9.71 18.72 -10.76
N VAL A 141 -9.43 19.38 -11.87
CA VAL A 141 -9.93 20.74 -12.14
C VAL A 141 -10.88 20.65 -13.33
N THR A 142 -12.11 21.09 -13.15
CA THR A 142 -13.13 21.09 -14.19
C THR A 142 -13.07 22.35 -15.07
N GLU A 143 -13.73 22.33 -16.23
CA GLU A 143 -13.78 23.50 -17.13
C GLU A 143 -14.40 24.72 -16.46
N ASP A 144 -15.34 24.55 -15.52
CA ASP A 144 -15.94 25.62 -14.71
C ASP A 144 -15.10 26.03 -13.50
N GLY A 145 -13.88 25.52 -13.37
CA GLY A 145 -12.89 25.89 -12.35
C GLY A 145 -13.07 25.27 -10.97
N LYS A 146 -14.03 24.34 -10.81
CA LYS A 146 -14.17 23.60 -9.54
C LYS A 146 -13.08 22.55 -9.40
N THR A 147 -12.77 22.21 -8.15
CA THR A 147 -11.76 21.18 -7.83
C THR A 147 -12.36 20.04 -7.04
N TYR A 148 -11.92 18.81 -7.37
CA TYR A 148 -12.35 17.58 -6.74
C TYR A 148 -11.14 16.72 -6.39
N ASP A 149 -11.07 16.26 -5.15
CA ASP A 149 -10.06 15.32 -4.66
C ASP A 149 -10.64 14.47 -3.52
N ILE A 150 -9.85 13.61 -2.89
CA ILE A 150 -10.35 12.71 -1.83
C ILE A 150 -10.91 13.44 -0.61
N SER A 151 -10.60 14.71 -0.40
CA SER A 151 -11.07 15.48 0.75
C SER A 151 -12.48 16.03 0.58
N ASN A 152 -12.96 16.13 -0.65
CA ASN A 152 -14.27 16.68 -0.99
C ASN A 152 -15.13 15.76 -1.88
N THR A 153 -14.71 14.51 -2.05
CA THR A 153 -15.47 13.45 -2.70
C THR A 153 -15.98 12.45 -1.67
N VAL A 154 -17.04 11.71 -2.02
CA VAL A 154 -17.60 10.69 -1.14
C VAL A 154 -16.65 9.49 -1.07
N GLY A 155 -16.24 9.08 0.13
CA GLY A 155 -15.35 7.93 0.33
C GLY A 155 -15.84 6.62 -0.29
N ALA A 156 -17.14 6.47 -0.49
CA ALA A 156 -17.75 5.35 -1.20
C ALA A 156 -17.27 5.22 -2.66
N LEU A 157 -16.85 6.29 -3.33
CA LEU A 157 -16.31 6.22 -4.70
C LEU A 157 -15.05 5.38 -4.80
N GLU A 158 -14.19 5.41 -3.76
CA GLU A 158 -12.95 4.62 -3.74
C GLU A 158 -13.17 3.17 -3.28
N SER A 159 -14.17 2.94 -2.44
CA SER A 159 -14.38 1.65 -1.78
C SER A 159 -15.50 0.80 -2.40
N ALA A 160 -16.46 1.41 -3.09
CA ALA A 160 -17.58 0.68 -3.67
C ALA A 160 -17.17 -0.01 -4.98
N SER A 161 -17.48 -1.29 -5.05
CA SER A 161 -17.29 -2.11 -6.24
C SER A 161 -18.06 -1.52 -7.44
N GLY A 162 -17.40 -1.38 -8.58
CA GLY A 162 -18.00 -0.90 -9.83
C GLY A 162 -17.67 0.54 -10.20
N TYR A 163 -17.26 1.40 -9.30
CA TYR A 163 -16.82 2.76 -9.65
C TYR A 163 -15.41 2.81 -10.21
N ASN A 164 -14.53 1.92 -9.75
CA ASN A 164 -13.10 1.88 -10.12
C ASN A 164 -12.43 3.28 -10.08
N ALA A 165 -12.84 4.11 -9.11
CA ALA A 165 -12.37 5.48 -9.00
C ALA A 165 -10.88 5.51 -8.64
N CYS A 166 -10.13 6.37 -9.33
CA CYS A 166 -8.69 6.53 -9.16
C CYS A 166 -8.38 7.96 -8.71
N MET A 167 -8.77 8.30 -7.47
CA MET A 167 -8.44 9.61 -6.88
C MET A 167 -7.08 9.60 -6.21
N ARG A 168 -6.53 8.41 -5.94
CA ARG A 168 -5.17 8.19 -5.43
C ARG A 168 -4.63 6.82 -5.86
N TRP A 169 -3.33 6.68 -5.81
CA TRP A 169 -2.62 5.42 -6.00
C TRP A 169 -1.28 5.46 -5.27
N THR A 170 -0.67 4.31 -5.03
CA THR A 170 0.55 4.19 -4.23
C THR A 170 1.68 3.60 -5.06
N ALA A 171 2.89 4.17 -4.92
CA ALA A 171 4.12 3.62 -5.47
C ALA A 171 5.10 3.29 -4.35
N TYR A 172 5.89 2.24 -4.56
CA TYR A 172 6.88 1.73 -3.62
C TYR A 172 8.29 1.96 -4.14
N VAL A 173 9.20 2.33 -3.26
CA VAL A 173 10.63 2.35 -3.59
C VAL A 173 11.17 0.94 -3.45
N VAL A 174 11.53 0.34 -4.57
CA VAL A 174 12.02 -1.04 -4.63
C VAL A 174 13.47 -1.06 -5.07
N CYS A 175 14.16 -2.09 -4.64
CA CYS A 175 15.50 -2.42 -5.11
C CYS A 175 15.42 -3.78 -5.81
N PRO A 176 15.46 -3.83 -7.14
CA PRO A 176 15.50 -5.09 -7.86
C PRO A 176 16.62 -5.98 -7.34
N PHE A 177 16.29 -7.23 -7.06
CA PHE A 177 17.26 -8.19 -6.57
C PHE A 177 18.12 -8.70 -7.74
N THR A 178 19.41 -8.38 -7.69
CA THR A 178 20.39 -8.78 -8.73
C THR A 178 21.25 -9.96 -8.32
N GLY A 179 21.00 -10.58 -7.16
CA GLY A 179 21.90 -11.51 -6.51
C GLY A 179 23.06 -10.78 -5.82
N ASN A 180 24.20 -11.45 -5.68
CA ASN A 180 25.43 -10.90 -5.12
C ASN A 180 25.23 -10.38 -3.67
N MET A 181 24.58 -11.19 -2.85
CA MET A 181 24.42 -10.91 -1.42
C MET A 181 25.51 -11.54 -0.55
N LYS A 182 26.35 -12.41 -1.12
CA LYS A 182 27.46 -13.02 -0.41
C LYS A 182 28.39 -11.98 0.21
N GLY A 183 28.73 -12.16 1.48
CA GLY A 183 29.66 -11.28 2.18
C GLY A 183 29.40 -11.16 3.67
N LYS A 184 30.11 -10.22 4.30
CA LYS A 184 30.01 -9.94 5.74
C LYS A 184 28.91 -8.93 6.00
N TYR A 185 28.13 -9.20 7.03
CA TYR A 185 27.01 -8.37 7.48
C TYR A 185 27.11 -8.11 8.97
N LYS A 186 26.78 -6.89 9.34
CA LYS A 186 26.58 -6.50 10.74
C LYS A 186 25.15 -6.85 11.14
N VAL A 187 24.98 -7.56 12.24
CA VAL A 187 23.69 -7.80 12.87
C VAL A 187 23.17 -6.48 13.45
N ILE A 188 22.00 -6.06 13.02
CA ILE A 188 21.30 -4.89 13.58
C ILE A 188 20.26 -5.35 14.60
N GLN A 189 19.57 -6.47 14.30
CA GLN A 189 18.59 -7.07 15.17
C GLN A 189 18.50 -8.56 14.89
N ASP A 190 18.44 -9.36 15.96
CA ASP A 190 18.13 -10.78 15.95
C ASP A 190 17.26 -11.10 17.17
N ASP A 191 15.95 -11.28 16.96
CA ASP A 191 15.00 -11.56 18.04
C ASP A 191 15.15 -13.00 18.60
N TRP A 192 15.77 -13.90 17.85
CA TRP A 192 16.12 -15.25 18.29
C TRP A 192 17.31 -15.27 19.22
N VAL A 193 18.09 -14.17 19.22
CA VAL A 193 19.25 -13.93 20.11
C VAL A 193 20.40 -14.93 19.94
N ASP A 194 20.55 -15.49 18.75
CA ASP A 194 21.76 -16.24 18.38
C ASP A 194 22.95 -15.27 18.23
N TRP A 195 22.67 -14.03 17.82
CA TRP A 195 23.66 -12.97 17.63
C TRP A 195 23.24 -11.68 18.32
N LEU A 196 24.21 -10.95 18.83
CA LEU A 196 23.95 -9.63 19.40
C LEU A 196 24.07 -8.52 18.35
N PRO A 197 23.36 -7.39 18.53
CA PRO A 197 23.54 -6.22 17.66
C PRO A 197 25.01 -5.79 17.64
N GLY A 198 25.59 -5.72 16.44
CA GLY A 198 26.99 -5.40 16.22
C GLY A 198 27.86 -6.58 15.81
N ASP A 199 27.44 -7.81 16.05
CA ASP A 199 28.13 -9.02 15.59
C ASP A 199 28.22 -9.07 14.08
N ILE A 200 29.23 -9.80 13.59
CA ILE A 200 29.49 -9.96 12.17
C ILE A 200 29.20 -11.40 11.77
N VAL A 201 28.26 -11.55 10.85
CA VAL A 201 27.87 -12.83 10.25
C VAL A 201 28.21 -12.88 8.77
N GLU A 202 28.15 -14.03 8.16
CA GLU A 202 28.38 -14.22 6.73
C GLU A 202 27.08 -14.69 6.05
N VAL A 203 26.69 -13.99 4.99
CA VAL A 203 25.59 -14.39 4.12
C VAL A 203 26.18 -15.04 2.87
N GLU A 204 25.56 -16.11 2.38
CA GLU A 204 25.93 -16.78 1.15
C GLU A 204 24.86 -16.53 0.07
N ASP A 205 25.27 -16.56 -1.19
CA ASP A 205 24.31 -16.62 -2.29
C ASP A 205 23.68 -18.02 -2.34
N GLY A 206 22.40 -18.07 -2.66
CA GLY A 206 21.69 -19.31 -2.99
C GLY A 206 21.68 -19.58 -4.50
N ALA A 207 20.68 -20.33 -4.96
CA ALA A 207 20.37 -20.42 -6.38
C ALA A 207 19.87 -19.07 -6.93
N ALA A 208 19.65 -18.96 -8.23
CA ALA A 208 19.12 -17.74 -8.83
C ALA A 208 17.82 -17.29 -8.14
N GLY A 209 17.79 -16.08 -7.62
CA GLY A 209 16.66 -15.55 -6.85
C GLY A 209 16.61 -16.02 -5.39
N GLU A 210 17.74 -16.48 -4.84
CA GLU A 210 17.80 -16.96 -3.45
C GLU A 210 19.03 -16.39 -2.72
N ILE A 211 18.89 -16.27 -1.39
CA ILE A 211 20.03 -16.10 -0.47
C ILE A 211 20.05 -17.25 0.53
N ASN A 212 21.21 -17.60 1.02
CA ASN A 212 21.39 -18.65 2.00
C ASN A 212 21.93 -18.07 3.31
N LEU A 213 21.20 -18.29 4.40
CA LEU A 213 21.49 -17.81 5.74
C LEU A 213 22.05 -18.92 6.66
N SER A 214 22.57 -20.01 6.10
CA SER A 214 23.11 -21.14 6.87
C SER A 214 24.31 -20.78 7.76
N LYS A 215 25.01 -19.69 7.48
CA LYS A 215 26.07 -19.14 8.31
C LYS A 215 25.61 -18.01 9.23
N VAL A 216 24.32 -17.72 9.22
CA VAL A 216 23.66 -16.75 10.11
C VAL A 216 22.89 -17.51 11.18
N TRP A 217 21.99 -18.40 10.78
CA TRP A 217 21.21 -19.25 11.68
C TRP A 217 21.38 -20.73 11.30
N PRO A 218 21.74 -21.61 12.27
CA PRO A 218 22.05 -21.30 13.67
C PRO A 218 23.44 -20.66 13.86
N ASN A 219 23.65 -19.96 14.97
CA ASN A 219 24.98 -19.68 15.43
C ASN A 219 25.68 -21.02 15.76
N PRO A 220 26.90 -21.27 15.24
CA PRO A 220 27.60 -22.55 15.42
C PRO A 220 27.92 -22.90 16.87
N ASP A 221 27.92 -21.91 17.77
CA ASP A 221 28.12 -22.15 19.21
C ASP A 221 26.88 -22.76 19.88
N TYR A 222 25.70 -22.64 19.26
CA TYR A 222 24.42 -23.08 19.84
C TYR A 222 23.75 -24.21 19.07
N GLY A 223 24.05 -24.34 17.77
CA GLY A 223 23.38 -25.33 16.94
C GLY A 223 24.16 -25.69 15.68
N THR A 224 23.63 -26.64 14.93
CA THR A 224 24.21 -27.10 13.67
C THR A 224 23.22 -26.93 12.53
N VAL A 225 23.72 -26.65 11.33
CA VAL A 225 22.93 -26.54 10.12
C VAL A 225 22.38 -27.91 9.70
N VAL A 226 21.14 -27.94 9.26
CA VAL A 226 20.49 -29.15 8.71
C VAL A 226 20.17 -28.91 7.23
N GLY A 227 20.57 -29.83 6.38
CA GLY A 227 20.36 -29.74 4.93
C GLY A 227 21.01 -28.50 4.30
N GLU A 228 20.23 -27.72 3.57
CA GLU A 228 20.70 -26.47 2.94
C GLU A 228 20.77 -25.28 3.92
N GLY A 229 20.27 -25.47 5.17
CA GLY A 229 20.08 -24.36 6.09
C GLY A 229 18.84 -23.54 5.75
N LEU A 230 18.81 -22.30 6.28
CA LEU A 230 17.72 -21.37 6.01
C LEU A 230 17.93 -20.66 4.67
N VAL A 231 17.12 -21.02 3.68
CA VAL A 231 17.17 -20.42 2.33
C VAL A 231 15.93 -19.56 2.10
N ILE A 232 16.15 -18.34 1.66
CA ILE A 232 15.14 -17.33 1.39
C ILE A 232 15.03 -17.11 -0.11
N LYS A 233 13.83 -17.22 -0.66
CA LYS A 233 13.49 -16.78 -2.03
C LYS A 233 13.28 -15.28 -2.05
N VAL A 234 13.82 -14.63 -3.07
CA VAL A 234 13.75 -13.18 -3.26
C VAL A 234 13.11 -12.88 -4.61
N ASN A 235 12.06 -12.08 -4.61
CA ASN A 235 11.45 -11.61 -5.84
C ASN A 235 12.42 -10.68 -6.57
N ALA A 236 12.77 -11.00 -7.80
CA ALA A 236 13.76 -10.25 -8.57
C ALA A 236 13.37 -8.79 -8.83
N ALA A 237 12.08 -8.50 -8.99
CA ALA A 237 11.62 -7.14 -9.31
C ALA A 237 11.53 -6.23 -8.08
N THR A 238 11.22 -6.78 -6.90
CA THR A 238 10.86 -5.99 -5.71
C THR A 238 11.80 -6.18 -4.52
N GLY A 239 12.62 -7.23 -4.52
CA GLY A 239 13.40 -7.64 -3.36
C GLY A 239 12.57 -8.28 -2.23
N ALA A 240 11.27 -8.52 -2.45
CA ALA A 240 10.42 -9.13 -1.43
C ALA A 240 10.86 -10.57 -1.12
N ALA A 241 10.97 -10.88 0.17
CA ALA A 241 11.41 -12.17 0.68
C ALA A 241 10.26 -13.13 0.92
N SER A 242 10.49 -14.41 0.68
CA SER A 242 9.59 -15.50 1.02
C SER A 242 10.36 -16.75 1.39
N LEU A 243 9.71 -17.67 2.11
CA LEU A 243 10.33 -18.94 2.52
C LEU A 243 10.48 -19.90 1.33
N LYS A 244 11.66 -20.53 1.20
CA LYS A 244 11.88 -21.62 0.24
C LYS A 244 11.23 -22.93 0.69
N SER A 245 11.42 -23.30 1.96
CA SER A 245 11.00 -24.58 2.52
C SER A 245 10.65 -24.44 4.01
N THR A 246 9.68 -25.23 4.46
CA THR A 246 9.32 -25.38 5.87
C THR A 246 10.09 -26.51 6.56
N SER A 247 11.07 -27.13 5.88
CA SER A 247 11.91 -28.17 6.44
C SER A 247 12.73 -27.66 7.63
N VAL A 248 13.16 -28.60 8.49
CA VAL A 248 14.12 -28.28 9.56
C VAL A 248 15.40 -27.78 8.91
N PHE A 249 15.85 -26.59 9.28
CA PHE A 249 17.05 -25.94 8.77
C PHE A 249 18.19 -25.92 9.80
N ALA A 250 17.86 -26.11 11.08
CA ALA A 250 18.82 -26.08 12.17
C ALA A 250 18.49 -27.12 13.24
N GLN A 251 19.52 -27.62 13.91
CA GLN A 251 19.45 -28.50 15.07
C GLN A 251 20.20 -27.88 16.24
N TYR A 252 19.43 -27.43 17.22
CA TYR A 252 19.88 -27.11 18.58
C TYR A 252 19.75 -28.37 19.46
N SER A 253 19.46 -28.24 20.74
CA SER A 253 18.96 -29.37 21.54
C SER A 253 17.57 -29.89 21.04
N TYR A 254 16.99 -29.19 20.07
CA TYR A 254 15.72 -29.47 19.40
C TYR A 254 15.83 -29.06 17.91
N PRO A 255 15.00 -29.63 17.01
CA PRO A 255 14.93 -29.20 15.63
C PRO A 255 14.24 -27.83 15.53
N LEU A 256 14.77 -26.96 14.64
CA LEU A 256 14.19 -25.65 14.33
C LEU A 256 13.83 -25.58 12.85
N ASN A 257 12.59 -25.18 12.57
CA ASN A 257 12.13 -24.91 11.21
C ASN A 257 11.42 -23.57 11.09
N ALA A 258 11.52 -22.94 9.92
CA ALA A 258 10.76 -21.76 9.59
C ALA A 258 9.36 -22.15 9.09
N THR A 259 8.33 -21.43 9.53
CA THR A 259 6.93 -21.64 9.12
C THR A 259 6.47 -20.60 8.12
N SER A 260 7.08 -19.41 8.15
CA SER A 260 6.83 -18.31 7.24
C SER A 260 8.03 -17.37 7.17
N VAL A 261 8.15 -16.66 6.05
CA VAL A 261 9.10 -15.53 5.90
C VAL A 261 8.41 -14.42 5.14
N SER A 262 8.61 -13.20 5.59
CA SER A 262 8.26 -11.97 4.89
C SER A 262 9.34 -10.91 5.12
N GLY A 263 9.33 -9.83 4.36
CA GLY A 263 10.32 -8.75 4.44
C GLY A 263 11.00 -8.50 3.11
N TYR A 264 12.22 -7.97 3.16
CA TYR A 264 12.94 -7.54 1.97
C TYR A 264 14.43 -7.85 2.02
N VAL A 265 14.99 -8.12 0.85
CA VAL A 265 16.42 -8.26 0.59
C VAL A 265 16.77 -7.25 -0.49
N PHE A 266 17.51 -6.20 -0.14
CA PHE A 266 17.87 -5.12 -1.05
C PHE A 266 19.35 -5.23 -1.45
N SER A 267 19.61 -5.80 -2.62
CA SER A 267 20.99 -5.96 -3.13
C SER A 267 21.69 -4.62 -3.39
N CYS A 268 20.95 -3.55 -3.69
CA CYS A 268 21.50 -2.23 -3.95
C CYS A 268 22.06 -1.53 -2.69
N THR A 269 21.60 -1.88 -1.51
CA THR A 269 22.06 -1.32 -0.24
C THR A 269 22.71 -2.35 0.67
N GLY A 270 22.66 -3.62 0.29
CA GLY A 270 23.13 -4.71 1.14
C GLY A 270 22.28 -4.88 2.42
N TYR A 271 21.02 -4.52 2.37
CA TYR A 271 20.09 -4.65 3.51
C TYR A 271 19.30 -5.95 3.41
N ILE A 272 19.19 -6.64 4.54
CA ILE A 272 18.32 -7.81 4.72
C ILE A 272 17.46 -7.57 5.95
N GLY A 273 16.16 -7.46 5.77
CA GLY A 273 15.20 -7.30 6.86
C GLY A 273 14.08 -8.32 6.73
N LEU A 274 14.09 -9.31 7.62
CA LEU A 274 13.19 -10.46 7.57
C LEU A 274 12.35 -10.56 8.84
N LYS A 275 11.11 -11.02 8.65
CA LYS A 275 10.21 -11.47 9.72
C LYS A 275 10.00 -12.97 9.50
N ILE A 276 10.47 -13.79 10.42
CA ILE A 276 10.54 -15.23 10.28
C ILE A 276 9.70 -15.87 11.36
N GLY A 277 8.66 -16.62 10.94
CA GLY A 277 7.92 -17.48 11.85
C GLY A 277 8.73 -18.72 12.15
N LEU A 278 8.94 -19.03 13.43
CA LEU A 278 9.75 -20.17 13.86
C LEU A 278 8.93 -21.20 14.63
N ASN A 279 9.30 -22.48 14.47
CA ASN A 279 8.80 -23.58 15.25
C ASN A 279 9.97 -24.39 15.80
N ALA A 280 10.06 -24.48 17.12
CA ALA A 280 11.17 -25.08 17.85
C ALA A 280 10.83 -26.50 18.36
N GLY A 281 10.43 -27.40 17.47
CA GLY A 281 10.14 -28.79 17.77
C GLY A 281 9.19 -28.95 18.97
N PRO A 282 9.67 -29.54 20.09
CA PRO A 282 8.82 -29.81 21.25
C PRO A 282 8.30 -28.55 21.96
N TYR A 283 8.93 -27.39 21.72
CA TYR A 283 8.50 -26.11 22.27
C TYR A 283 7.48 -25.37 21.41
N GLY A 284 7.16 -25.93 20.23
CA GLY A 284 6.11 -25.41 19.34
C GLY A 284 6.44 -24.09 18.67
N ASN A 285 5.39 -23.35 18.33
CA ASN A 285 5.49 -22.08 17.61
C ASN A 285 6.07 -20.98 18.50
N GLN A 286 7.15 -20.36 18.04
CA GLN A 286 7.88 -19.28 18.73
C GLN A 286 7.51 -17.87 18.20
N GLY A 287 6.41 -17.77 17.43
CA GLY A 287 5.96 -16.50 16.88
C GLY A 287 6.82 -16.00 15.71
N ILE A 288 6.76 -14.70 15.50
CA ILE A 288 7.51 -14.00 14.45
C ILE A 288 8.75 -13.37 15.06
N ASN A 289 9.91 -13.70 14.51
CA ASN A 289 11.21 -13.19 14.92
C ASN A 289 11.78 -12.30 13.82
N ASN A 290 12.29 -11.12 14.19
CA ASN A 290 12.94 -10.22 13.25
C ASN A 290 14.43 -10.57 13.16
N LEU A 291 14.94 -10.59 11.93
CA LEU A 291 16.37 -10.65 11.64
C LEU A 291 16.69 -9.48 10.69
N ILE A 292 17.55 -8.56 11.15
CA ILE A 292 17.96 -7.39 10.37
C ILE A 292 19.47 -7.37 10.26
N LEU A 293 19.97 -7.41 9.02
CA LEU A 293 21.38 -7.42 8.71
C LEU A 293 21.72 -6.28 7.73
N GLN A 294 22.88 -5.66 7.91
CA GLN A 294 23.41 -4.63 7.04
C GLN A 294 24.82 -5.02 6.55
N ARG A 295 25.03 -5.02 5.23
CA ARG A 295 26.33 -5.30 4.62
C ARG A 295 27.38 -4.30 5.10
N GLN A 296 28.59 -4.80 5.36
CA GLN A 296 29.77 -3.99 5.70
C GLN A 296 30.46 -3.43 4.45
#